data_4380ef8bc197febb1cb60e54cd0e3e11
#
_entry.id   4380ef8bc197febb1cb60e54cd0e3e11
#
_cell.length_a   1.000
_cell.length_b   1.000
_cell.length_c   1.000
_cell.angle_alpha   90.00
_cell.angle_beta   90.00
_cell.angle_gamma   90.00
#
_symmetry.space_group_name_H-M   'P 1'
#
loop_
_entity.id
_entity.type
_entity.pdbx_description
1 polymer ?
#
loop_
_entity_poly.entity_id
_entity_poly.type
_entity_poly.pdbx_seq_one_letter_code
_entity_poly.pdbx_strand_id
1 'polypeptide(L)'
;MDPRCTANLFLEAGCITEKKVNSEDCFVLKLETDSNTLKAQSSSNTEIVHHIVWGYFSQRTGLLVKFEDTKLVKMKPIKGNDNVFWETSIESVVGDYRYIEGINVAHSGKTTATLHRYGASHNHKRKIEETWMIDEVDFNICGLSMDCFLPPADLKREQGGEQ
;
A
#
# COMPACT_ATOMS: atom_id res chain seq x y z
N MET A 1 6.73 1.73 6.12
CA MET A 1 6.87 2.20 4.72
C MET A 1 8.24 2.85 4.60
N ASP A 2 9.08 2.39 3.69
CA ASP A 2 10.41 2.97 3.47
C ASP A 2 10.28 4.37 2.87
N PRO A 3 10.86 5.41 3.50
CA PRO A 3 10.79 6.78 2.99
C PRO A 3 11.37 6.97 1.59
N ARG A 4 12.42 6.23 1.23
CA ARG A 4 13.03 6.28 -0.10
C ARG A 4 12.13 5.69 -1.18
N CYS A 5 11.53 4.53 -0.90
CA CYS A 5 10.58 3.91 -1.83
C CYS A 5 9.36 4.81 -2.05
N THR A 6 8.87 5.45 -0.98
CA THR A 6 7.76 6.40 -1.08
C THR A 6 8.13 7.62 -1.90
N ALA A 7 9.29 8.23 -1.67
CA ALA A 7 9.76 9.37 -2.45
C ALA A 7 9.94 9.01 -3.94
N ASN A 8 10.55 7.87 -4.22
CA ASN A 8 10.76 7.39 -5.60
C ASN A 8 9.44 7.12 -6.33
N LEU A 9 8.42 6.64 -5.64
CA LEU A 9 7.10 6.39 -6.23
C LEU A 9 6.47 7.67 -6.80
N PHE A 10 6.68 8.81 -6.14
CA PHE A 10 6.08 10.09 -6.54
C PHE A 10 7.00 11.03 -7.33
N LEU A 11 8.18 10.58 -7.77
CA LEU A 11 9.14 11.41 -8.52
C LEU A 11 8.53 12.03 -9.80
N GLU A 12 7.70 11.27 -10.50
CA GLU A 12 7.06 11.70 -11.75
C GLU A 12 5.58 12.09 -11.55
N ALA A 13 5.09 12.09 -10.31
CA ALA A 13 3.71 12.41 -10.01
C ALA A 13 3.44 13.91 -10.14
N GLY A 14 2.31 14.26 -10.76
CA GLY A 14 1.85 15.64 -10.83
C GLY A 14 1.11 16.07 -9.56
N CYS A 15 1.36 17.29 -9.10
CA CYS A 15 0.50 17.92 -8.10
C CYS A 15 -0.80 18.36 -8.76
N ILE A 16 -1.91 17.80 -8.33
CA ILE A 16 -3.22 18.04 -8.98
C ILE A 16 -4.10 19.01 -8.20
N THR A 17 -3.92 19.13 -6.89
CA THR A 17 -4.74 19.97 -6.01
C THR A 17 -4.11 20.10 -4.63
N GLU A 18 -4.75 20.89 -3.80
CA GLU A 18 -4.47 21.00 -2.37
C GLU A 18 -5.70 20.54 -1.57
N LYS A 19 -5.46 19.87 -0.46
CA LYS A 19 -6.52 19.39 0.45
C LYS A 19 -6.06 19.44 1.89
N LYS A 20 -7.02 19.62 2.79
CA LYS A 20 -6.78 19.50 4.23
C LYS A 20 -7.04 18.05 4.67
N VAL A 21 -6.05 17.45 5.32
CA VAL A 21 -6.10 16.09 5.89
C VAL A 21 -5.74 16.18 7.37
N ASN A 22 -6.65 15.77 8.26
CA ASN A 22 -6.45 15.83 9.72
C ASN A 22 -5.93 17.20 10.22
N SER A 23 -6.51 18.30 9.70
CA SER A 23 -6.13 19.68 9.99
C SER A 23 -4.77 20.13 9.42
N GLU A 24 -4.07 19.32 8.64
CA GLU A 24 -2.84 19.65 7.92
C GLU A 24 -3.18 20.01 6.47
N ASP A 25 -2.66 21.13 5.97
CA ASP A 25 -2.77 21.52 4.57
C ASP A 25 -1.76 20.70 3.75
N CYS A 26 -2.24 20.02 2.72
CA CYS A 26 -1.45 19.06 1.94
C CYS A 26 -1.50 19.34 0.44
N PHE A 27 -0.37 19.19 -0.23
CA PHE A 27 -0.31 18.97 -1.67
C PHE A 27 -0.76 17.54 -1.99
N VAL A 28 -1.59 17.40 -3.01
CA VAL A 28 -2.08 16.09 -3.47
C VAL A 28 -1.36 15.74 -4.76
N LEU A 29 -0.50 14.74 -4.69
CA LEU A 29 0.18 14.17 -5.85
C LEU A 29 -0.61 12.97 -6.36
N LYS A 30 -0.78 12.88 -7.68
CA LYS A 30 -1.42 11.74 -8.35
C LYS A 30 -0.44 11.06 -9.28
N LEU A 31 -0.36 9.75 -9.15
CA LEU A 31 0.32 8.86 -10.09
C LEU A 31 -0.72 7.93 -10.71
N GLU A 32 -0.81 7.92 -12.02
CA GLU A 32 -1.67 7.01 -12.78
C GLU A 32 -0.81 6.13 -13.68
N THR A 33 -0.96 4.82 -13.54
CA THR A 33 -0.19 3.86 -14.32
C THR A 33 -0.63 3.92 -15.78
N ASP A 34 0.32 4.09 -16.68
CA ASP A 34 0.07 4.17 -18.12
C ASP A 34 -0.41 2.83 -18.71
N SER A 35 -1.08 2.91 -19.85
CA SER A 35 -1.72 1.75 -20.48
C SER A 35 -0.75 0.66 -20.93
N ASN A 36 0.52 0.98 -21.22
CA ASN A 36 1.51 -0.02 -21.63
C ASN A 36 1.99 -0.81 -20.42
N THR A 37 2.23 -0.11 -19.31
CA THR A 37 2.60 -0.73 -18.03
C THR A 37 1.45 -1.59 -17.50
N LEU A 38 0.19 -1.14 -17.56
CA LEU A 38 -0.97 -1.95 -17.17
C LEU A 38 -1.07 -3.23 -18.00
N LYS A 39 -0.85 -3.15 -19.32
CA LYS A 39 -0.82 -4.32 -20.19
C LYS A 39 0.33 -5.27 -19.86
N ALA A 40 1.53 -4.75 -19.61
CA ALA A 40 2.70 -5.57 -19.26
C ALA A 40 2.52 -6.32 -17.94
N GLN A 41 1.81 -5.73 -16.97
CA GLN A 41 1.48 -6.34 -15.68
C GLN A 41 0.25 -7.26 -15.73
N SER A 42 -0.50 -7.23 -16.82
CA SER A 42 -1.67 -8.09 -17.04
C SER A 42 -1.24 -9.49 -17.51
N SER A 43 -2.09 -10.48 -17.31
CA SER A 43 -1.86 -11.85 -17.77
C SER A 43 -2.98 -12.32 -18.71
N SER A 44 -2.87 -13.56 -19.22
CA SER A 44 -3.91 -14.14 -20.10
C SER A 44 -5.31 -14.13 -19.49
N ASN A 45 -5.40 -14.32 -18.16
CA ASN A 45 -6.66 -14.43 -17.42
C ASN A 45 -6.99 -13.20 -16.58
N THR A 46 -6.09 -12.21 -16.49
CA THR A 46 -6.22 -11.07 -15.59
C THR A 46 -5.81 -9.81 -16.32
N GLU A 47 -6.73 -8.85 -16.44
CA GLU A 47 -6.50 -7.54 -17.05
C GLU A 47 -6.57 -6.47 -15.95
N ILE A 48 -5.50 -5.69 -15.79
CA ILE A 48 -5.53 -4.51 -14.92
C ILE A 48 -6.15 -3.36 -15.72
N VAL A 49 -7.32 -2.91 -15.28
CA VAL A 49 -8.11 -1.89 -15.97
C VAL A 49 -7.61 -0.50 -15.65
N HIS A 50 -7.34 -0.24 -14.37
CA HIS A 50 -6.67 0.98 -13.91
C HIS A 50 -5.93 0.73 -12.60
N HIS A 51 -4.93 1.58 -12.35
CA HIS A 51 -4.20 1.64 -11.09
C HIS A 51 -3.79 3.09 -10.87
N ILE A 52 -4.26 3.66 -9.76
CA ILE A 52 -4.06 5.06 -9.43
C ILE A 52 -3.63 5.16 -7.97
N VAL A 53 -2.60 5.99 -7.74
CA VAL A 53 -2.05 6.24 -6.42
C VAL A 53 -2.11 7.73 -6.13
N TRP A 54 -2.52 8.11 -4.92
CA TRP A 54 -2.48 9.48 -4.42
C TRP A 54 -1.61 9.56 -3.17
N GLY A 55 -0.74 10.55 -3.12
CA GLY A 55 0.02 10.93 -1.95
C GLY A 55 -0.37 12.32 -1.48
N TYR A 56 -0.62 12.46 -0.19
CA TYR A 56 -0.95 13.72 0.46
C TYR A 56 0.25 14.15 1.29
N PHE A 57 0.95 15.17 0.85
CA PHE A 57 2.18 15.66 1.47
C PHE A 57 1.92 16.99 2.18
N SER A 58 2.30 17.08 3.45
CA SER A 58 2.19 18.31 4.23
C SER A 58 2.89 19.46 3.54
N GLN A 59 2.20 20.60 3.36
CA GLN A 59 2.80 21.82 2.81
C GLN A 59 3.89 22.40 3.72
N ARG A 60 3.77 22.14 5.03
CA ARG A 60 4.70 22.65 6.04
C ARG A 60 5.98 21.85 6.16
N THR A 61 5.89 20.52 6.07
CA THR A 61 7.03 19.61 6.34
C THR A 61 7.52 18.86 5.13
N GLY A 62 6.71 18.77 4.06
CA GLY A 62 6.96 17.91 2.91
C GLY A 62 6.75 16.42 3.19
N LEU A 63 6.36 16.02 4.41
CA LEU A 63 6.20 14.64 4.78
C LEU A 63 4.83 14.09 4.33
N LEU A 64 4.78 12.79 4.03
CA LEU A 64 3.55 12.10 3.66
C LEU A 64 2.61 12.04 4.88
N VAL A 65 1.37 12.48 4.73
CA VAL A 65 0.32 12.44 5.75
C VAL A 65 -0.65 11.30 5.47
N LYS A 66 -0.97 11.10 4.19
CA LYS A 66 -1.94 10.10 3.75
C LYS A 66 -1.51 9.53 2.40
N PHE A 67 -1.82 8.27 2.20
CA PHE A 67 -1.59 7.52 0.96
C PHE A 67 -2.88 6.81 0.57
N GLU A 68 -3.24 6.87 -0.69
CA GLU A 68 -4.35 6.10 -1.26
C GLU A 68 -3.88 5.34 -2.49
N ASP A 69 -4.31 4.09 -2.62
CA ASP A 69 -4.04 3.22 -3.76
C ASP A 69 -5.34 2.57 -4.20
N THR A 70 -5.70 2.72 -5.46
CA THR A 70 -6.90 2.10 -6.04
C THR A 70 -6.54 1.34 -7.29
N LYS A 71 -6.87 0.06 -7.31
CA LYS A 71 -6.59 -0.85 -8.42
C LYS A 71 -7.84 -1.63 -8.80
N LEU A 72 -8.21 -1.59 -10.09
CA LEU A 72 -9.29 -2.39 -10.65
C LEU A 72 -8.73 -3.47 -11.57
N VAL A 73 -9.09 -4.70 -11.28
CA VAL A 73 -8.67 -5.89 -12.01
C VAL A 73 -9.90 -6.61 -12.56
N LYS A 74 -9.88 -6.89 -13.85
CA LYS A 74 -10.88 -7.71 -14.54
C LYS A 74 -10.32 -9.13 -14.71
N MET A 75 -11.02 -10.12 -14.20
CA MET A 75 -10.68 -11.53 -14.34
C MET A 75 -11.60 -12.18 -15.36
N LYS A 76 -11.01 -12.85 -16.35
CA LYS A 76 -11.73 -13.65 -17.34
C LYS A 76 -12.12 -14.98 -16.69
N PRO A 77 -13.36 -15.44 -16.84
CA PRO A 77 -13.76 -16.71 -16.28
C PRO A 77 -13.09 -17.87 -17.03
N ILE A 78 -12.76 -18.95 -16.31
CA ILE A 78 -12.24 -20.19 -16.89
C ILE A 78 -13.36 -20.91 -17.66
N LYS A 79 -14.61 -20.73 -17.25
CA LYS A 79 -15.81 -21.27 -17.90
C LYS A 79 -16.93 -20.22 -17.84
N GLY A 80 -17.61 -19.96 -18.97
CA GLY A 80 -18.67 -18.96 -19.07
C GLY A 80 -18.20 -17.64 -19.68
N ASN A 81 -19.14 -16.70 -19.84
CA ASN A 81 -18.88 -15.39 -20.49
C ASN A 81 -18.84 -14.21 -19.52
N ASP A 82 -19.09 -14.41 -18.23
CA ASP A 82 -19.26 -13.32 -17.29
C ASP A 82 -17.91 -12.94 -16.64
N ASN A 83 -17.48 -11.72 -16.89
CA ASN A 83 -16.29 -11.17 -16.26
C ASN A 83 -16.55 -10.90 -14.77
N VAL A 84 -15.51 -11.11 -13.96
CA VAL A 84 -15.48 -10.76 -12.55
C VAL A 84 -14.50 -9.61 -12.36
N PHE A 85 -14.91 -8.61 -11.60
CA PHE A 85 -14.09 -7.46 -11.27
C PHE A 85 -13.68 -7.51 -9.80
N TRP A 86 -12.41 -7.17 -9.56
CA TRP A 86 -11.86 -6.96 -8.23
C TRP A 86 -11.35 -5.53 -8.15
N GLU A 87 -11.96 -4.76 -7.27
CA GLU A 87 -11.52 -3.43 -6.91
C GLU A 87 -10.88 -3.49 -5.53
N THR A 88 -9.63 -3.06 -5.46
CA THR A 88 -8.89 -2.91 -4.21
C THR A 88 -8.68 -1.42 -3.98
N SER A 89 -9.08 -0.92 -2.82
CA SER A 89 -8.81 0.43 -2.37
C SER A 89 -8.11 0.36 -1.03
N ILE A 90 -6.92 0.97 -0.95
CA ILE A 90 -6.11 1.06 0.26
C ILE A 90 -6.00 2.53 0.63
N GLU A 91 -6.28 2.85 1.88
CA GLU A 91 -6.09 4.15 2.47
C GLU A 91 -5.20 4.00 3.70
N SER A 92 -4.08 4.72 3.75
CA SER A 92 -3.16 4.72 4.88
C SER A 92 -2.93 6.14 5.36
N VAL A 93 -3.19 6.39 6.63
CA VAL A 93 -2.80 7.62 7.31
C VAL A 93 -1.58 7.31 8.16
N VAL A 94 -0.54 8.13 8.04
CA VAL A 94 0.73 7.94 8.72
C VAL A 94 1.09 9.17 9.55
N GLY A 95 1.83 8.97 10.64
CA GLY A 95 2.18 10.05 11.56
C GLY A 95 3.29 9.66 12.53
N ASP A 96 3.44 10.45 13.61
CA ASP A 96 4.52 10.29 14.57
C ASP A 96 5.89 10.19 13.88
N TYR A 97 6.19 11.20 13.08
CA TYR A 97 7.48 11.27 12.41
C TYR A 97 8.59 11.62 13.38
N ARG A 98 9.61 10.76 13.45
CA ARG A 98 10.82 10.95 14.25
C ARG A 98 12.03 11.05 13.33
N TYR A 99 12.94 11.95 13.67
CA TYR A 99 14.18 12.13 12.94
C TYR A 99 15.21 11.12 13.42
N ILE A 100 15.66 10.23 12.54
CA ILE A 100 16.60 9.16 12.84
C ILE A 100 17.69 9.19 11.77
N GLU A 101 18.93 9.45 12.18
CA GLU A 101 20.13 9.42 11.33
C GLU A 101 19.97 10.13 9.98
N GLY A 102 19.35 11.32 9.97
CA GLY A 102 19.19 12.12 8.74
C GLY A 102 17.88 11.90 8.00
N ILE A 103 17.01 10.99 8.46
CA ILE A 103 15.76 10.62 7.78
C ILE A 103 14.58 10.78 8.73
N ASN A 104 13.46 11.31 8.24
CA ASN A 104 12.20 11.31 8.97
C ASN A 104 11.45 10.00 8.72
N VAL A 105 11.23 9.22 9.77
CA VAL A 105 10.55 7.93 9.72
C VAL A 105 9.24 8.01 10.48
N ALA A 106 8.12 7.64 9.82
CA ALA A 106 6.83 7.54 10.48
C ALA A 106 6.83 6.37 11.48
N HIS A 107 6.35 6.59 12.71
CA HIS A 107 6.30 5.60 13.79
C HIS A 107 4.89 5.13 14.09
N SER A 108 3.89 5.69 13.44
CA SER A 108 2.51 5.22 13.59
C SER A 108 1.72 5.32 12.29
N GLY A 109 0.71 4.49 12.16
CA GLY A 109 -0.22 4.61 11.06
C GLY A 109 -1.45 3.73 11.22
N LYS A 110 -2.46 4.05 10.43
CA LYS A 110 -3.67 3.26 10.27
C LYS A 110 -3.91 3.04 8.79
N THR A 111 -4.06 1.78 8.40
CA THR A 111 -4.37 1.37 7.04
C THR A 111 -5.75 0.74 6.98
N THR A 112 -6.55 1.15 6.02
CA THR A 112 -7.84 0.54 5.70
C THR A 112 -7.76 0.00 4.28
N ALA A 113 -7.90 -1.31 4.11
CA ALA A 113 -8.01 -1.96 2.81
C ALA A 113 -9.46 -2.40 2.58
N THR A 114 -10.02 -2.01 1.45
CA THR A 114 -11.35 -2.44 1.00
C THR A 114 -11.18 -3.27 -0.26
N LEU A 115 -11.67 -4.50 -0.23
CA LEU A 115 -11.75 -5.37 -1.40
C LEU A 115 -13.21 -5.50 -1.82
N HIS A 116 -13.50 -5.17 -3.06
CA HIS A 116 -14.83 -5.29 -3.63
C HIS A 116 -14.78 -6.19 -4.86
N ARG A 117 -15.41 -7.34 -4.77
CA ARG A 117 -15.62 -8.25 -5.90
C ARG A 117 -17.02 -8.07 -6.44
N TYR A 118 -17.18 -7.87 -7.73
CA TYR A 118 -18.48 -7.72 -8.38
C TYR A 118 -18.49 -8.29 -9.81
N GLY A 119 -19.68 -8.46 -10.36
CA GLY A 119 -19.93 -9.16 -11.63
C GLY A 119 -20.34 -10.62 -11.42
N ALA A 120 -20.72 -11.29 -12.48
CA ALA A 120 -21.29 -12.63 -12.49
C ALA A 120 -22.52 -12.76 -11.55
N SER A 121 -22.47 -13.44 -10.45
CA SER A 121 -23.66 -13.74 -9.64
C SER A 121 -23.62 -13.23 -8.20
N HIS A 122 -22.47 -12.84 -7.67
CA HIS A 122 -22.36 -12.45 -6.26
C HIS A 122 -21.39 -11.29 -6.07
N ASN A 123 -21.89 -10.20 -5.47
CA ASN A 123 -21.09 -9.11 -5.01
C ASN A 123 -20.61 -9.38 -3.59
N HIS A 124 -19.32 -9.20 -3.34
CA HIS A 124 -18.73 -9.37 -2.04
C HIS A 124 -17.81 -8.19 -1.72
N LYS A 125 -17.99 -7.61 -0.53
CA LYS A 125 -17.15 -6.53 -0.03
C LYS A 125 -16.55 -6.92 1.31
N ARG A 126 -15.23 -6.77 1.42
CA ARG A 126 -14.48 -7.00 2.66
C ARG A 126 -13.69 -5.74 3.00
N LYS A 127 -13.72 -5.35 4.26
CA LYS A 127 -12.91 -4.28 4.83
C LYS A 127 -11.94 -4.89 5.84
N ILE A 128 -10.68 -4.47 5.77
CA ILE A 128 -9.61 -4.85 6.69
C ILE A 128 -9.03 -3.55 7.22
N GLU A 129 -8.89 -3.44 8.54
CA GLU A 129 -8.25 -2.32 9.19
C GLU A 129 -7.04 -2.81 9.98
N GLU A 130 -5.95 -2.09 9.84
CA GLU A 130 -4.69 -2.33 10.55
C GLU A 130 -4.23 -1.03 11.19
N THR A 131 -3.83 -1.11 12.45
CA THR A 131 -3.14 -0.02 13.15
C THR A 131 -1.78 -0.53 13.56
N TRP A 132 -0.73 0.22 13.27
CA TRP A 132 0.63 -0.16 13.59
C TRP A 132 1.36 0.98 14.32
N MET A 133 2.29 0.59 15.19
CA MET A 133 3.24 1.46 15.83
C MET A 133 4.63 0.85 15.74
N ILE A 134 5.64 1.69 15.63
CA ILE A 134 7.05 1.33 15.67
C ILE A 134 7.64 1.98 16.92
N ASP A 135 8.19 1.17 17.79
CA ASP A 135 8.78 1.66 19.03
C ASP A 135 10.18 2.23 18.77
N GLU A 136 10.99 1.53 17.99
CA GLU A 136 12.38 1.88 17.72
C GLU A 136 12.77 1.53 16.29
N VAL A 137 13.61 2.36 15.68
CA VAL A 137 14.19 2.14 14.36
C VAL A 137 15.68 2.49 14.43
N ASP A 138 16.51 1.55 14.05
CA ASP A 138 17.94 1.74 13.89
C ASP A 138 18.39 1.37 12.49
N PHE A 139 19.41 2.06 11.99
CA PHE A 139 20.02 1.80 10.69
C PHE A 139 21.45 1.28 10.86
N ASN A 140 21.96 0.58 9.86
CA ASN A 140 23.34 0.16 9.76
C ASN A 140 23.84 -0.64 10.96
N ILE A 141 22.98 -1.44 11.60
CA ILE A 141 23.33 -2.28 12.74
C ILE A 141 24.35 -3.33 12.29
N CYS A 142 25.53 -3.31 12.92
CA CYS A 142 26.56 -4.30 12.68
C CYS A 142 26.19 -5.65 13.31
N GLY A 143 26.52 -6.75 12.63
CA GLY A 143 26.36 -8.10 13.19
C GLY A 143 25.00 -8.74 12.96
N LEU A 144 24.11 -8.14 12.17
CA LEU A 144 22.90 -8.80 11.73
C LEU A 144 23.25 -9.99 10.81
N SER A 145 22.77 -11.18 11.19
CA SER A 145 22.85 -12.39 10.38
C SER A 145 21.47 -12.77 9.84
N MET A 146 21.41 -13.75 8.93
CA MET A 146 20.13 -14.28 8.43
C MET A 146 19.25 -14.86 9.54
N ASP A 147 19.86 -15.28 10.66
CA ASP A 147 19.11 -15.81 11.82
C ASP A 147 18.22 -14.75 12.49
N CYS A 148 18.59 -13.47 12.38
CA CYS A 148 17.77 -12.36 12.87
C CYS A 148 16.43 -12.21 12.13
N PHE A 149 16.32 -12.79 10.93
CA PHE A 149 15.13 -12.74 10.08
C PHE A 149 14.34 -14.06 10.08
N LEU A 150 14.74 -15.03 10.91
CA LEU A 150 13.99 -16.28 11.05
C LEU A 150 12.73 -16.06 11.88
N PRO A 151 11.62 -16.76 11.57
CA PRO A 151 10.43 -16.74 12.40
C PRO A 151 10.74 -17.17 13.84
N PRO A 152 10.11 -16.56 14.85
CA PRO A 152 10.21 -17.00 16.23
C PRO A 152 9.98 -18.49 16.40
N ALA A 153 10.66 -19.12 17.37
CA ALA A 153 10.64 -20.58 17.55
C ALA A 153 9.27 -21.15 17.91
N ASP A 154 8.41 -20.37 18.54
CA ASP A 154 7.01 -20.68 18.85
C ASP A 154 6.16 -20.86 17.59
N LEU A 155 6.35 -20.02 16.55
CA LEU A 155 5.66 -20.18 15.26
C LEU A 155 6.07 -21.45 14.49
N LYS A 156 7.27 -22.00 14.76
CA LYS A 156 7.73 -23.25 14.13
C LYS A 156 7.06 -24.49 14.73
N ARG A 157 6.53 -24.43 15.95
CA ARG A 157 5.90 -25.57 16.62
C ARG A 157 4.49 -25.88 16.13
N GLU A 158 3.77 -24.87 15.61
CA GLU A 158 2.40 -25.07 15.08
C GLU A 158 2.34 -25.80 13.73
N GLN A 159 3.43 -25.80 12.95
CA GLN A 159 3.48 -26.50 11.66
C GLN A 159 3.88 -27.98 11.75
N GLY A 160 4.26 -28.49 12.92
CA GLY A 160 4.67 -29.88 13.16
C GLY A 160 3.62 -30.80 13.80
N GLY A 161 2.39 -30.36 13.95
CA GLY A 161 1.34 -31.01 14.73
C GLY A 161 0.26 -31.78 13.97
N GLU A 162 0.36 -31.88 12.63
CA GLU A 162 -0.54 -32.74 11.85
C GLU A 162 0.23 -33.90 11.21
N GLN A 163 0.28 -35.02 11.93
CA GLN A 163 0.49 -36.37 11.40
C GLN A 163 -0.63 -37.24 11.88
#